data_c9c2aa06c2bf273d9acd7f3ddc7c38eb
#
_entry.id   c9c2aa06c2bf273d9acd7f3ddc7c38eb
#
_cell.length_a   1.000
_cell.length_b   1.000
_cell.length_c   1.000
_cell.angle_alpha   90.00
_cell.angle_beta   90.00
_cell.angle_gamma   90.00
#
_symmetry.space_group_name_H-M   'P 1'
#
loop_
_entity.id
_entity.type
_entity.pdbx_description
1 polymer ?
#
loop_
_entity_poly.entity_id
_entity_poly.type
_entity_poly.pdbx_seq_one_letter_code
_entity_poly.pdbx_strand_id
1 'polypeptide(L)'
;MKRYIAAFLLACCVEGYAQETKQTAFVPPFDFPLTLSGNFGEIRSNHFHGGLDFKTGGTIGKPVRALADGYISRIRVTNGSGYVLDVCYHNGYSTINRHLSAFLSPIAERVKKLQYENENWEIEIIPEPDEYPVKAGQRIALSGNTGYSFGPHLH
;
A
#
# COMPACT_ATOMS: atom_id res chain seq x y z
N MET A 1 -68.83 -12.34 31.73
CA MET A 1 -67.44 -11.89 31.96
C MET A 1 -66.70 -11.87 30.65
N LYS A 2 -66.47 -10.68 30.07
CA LYS A 2 -65.72 -10.53 28.80
C LYS A 2 -64.25 -10.28 29.16
N ARG A 3 -63.35 -11.21 28.69
CA ARG A 3 -61.90 -11.09 28.85
C ARG A 3 -61.35 -10.29 27.67
N TYR A 4 -60.81 -9.10 27.91
CA TYR A 4 -60.06 -8.32 26.94
C TYR A 4 -58.60 -8.79 26.96
N ILE A 5 -58.12 -9.36 25.86
CA ILE A 5 -56.72 -9.66 25.65
C ILE A 5 -56.08 -8.39 25.03
N ALA A 6 -55.25 -7.70 25.81
CA ALA A 6 -54.45 -6.59 25.31
C ALA A 6 -53.21 -7.15 24.60
N ALA A 7 -53.18 -7.00 23.28
CA ALA A 7 -52.00 -7.32 22.50
C ALA A 7 -50.96 -6.16 22.61
N PHE A 8 -49.86 -6.43 23.28
CA PHE A 8 -48.72 -5.50 23.35
C PHE A 8 -47.87 -5.65 22.08
N LEU A 9 -48.02 -4.72 21.14
CA LEU A 9 -47.15 -4.60 19.99
C LEU A 9 -45.82 -3.96 20.43
N LEU A 10 -44.78 -4.77 20.57
CA LEU A 10 -43.42 -4.32 20.80
C LEU A 10 -42.83 -3.83 19.46
N ALA A 11 -42.89 -2.53 19.21
CA ALA A 11 -42.22 -1.92 18.08
C ALA A 11 -40.71 -1.87 18.38
N CYS A 12 -39.92 -2.83 17.87
CA CYS A 12 -38.47 -2.72 17.83
C CYS A 12 -38.09 -1.67 16.80
N CYS A 13 -37.85 -0.44 17.25
CA CYS A 13 -37.11 0.54 16.43
C CYS A 13 -35.68 0.05 16.27
N VAL A 14 -35.38 -0.59 15.16
CA VAL A 14 -33.99 -0.80 14.72
C VAL A 14 -33.49 0.55 14.18
N GLU A 15 -32.86 1.33 15.04
CA GLU A 15 -32.08 2.48 14.59
C GLU A 15 -30.91 1.93 13.79
N GLY A 16 -31.07 1.91 12.48
CA GLY A 16 -29.97 1.65 11.55
C GLY A 16 -28.98 2.80 11.63
N TYR A 17 -27.91 2.64 12.41
CA TYR A 17 -26.78 3.53 12.32
C TYR A 17 -26.17 3.35 10.93
N ALA A 18 -26.54 4.22 9.99
CA ALA A 18 -25.81 4.40 8.76
C ALA A 18 -24.42 4.94 9.15
N GLN A 19 -23.45 4.05 9.20
CA GLN A 19 -22.05 4.42 9.36
C GLN A 19 -21.68 5.22 8.11
N GLU A 20 -21.62 6.56 8.23
CA GLU A 20 -21.05 7.39 7.17
C GLU A 20 -19.65 6.86 6.88
N THR A 21 -19.50 6.13 5.79
CA THR A 21 -18.20 5.77 5.27
C THR A 21 -17.57 7.07 4.80
N LYS A 22 -16.77 7.70 5.67
CA LYS A 22 -15.97 8.87 5.30
C LYS A 22 -15.15 8.43 4.10
N GLN A 23 -15.53 8.90 2.91
CA GLN A 23 -14.84 8.54 1.67
C GLN A 23 -13.40 9.00 1.81
N THR A 24 -12.50 8.06 1.96
CA THR A 24 -11.08 8.34 2.14
C THR A 24 -10.51 8.78 0.82
N ALA A 25 -10.25 10.07 0.67
CA ALA A 25 -9.59 10.60 -0.51
C ALA A 25 -8.13 10.16 -0.51
N PHE A 26 -7.75 9.30 -1.46
CA PHE A 26 -6.35 9.01 -1.76
C PHE A 26 -5.80 10.00 -2.77
N VAL A 27 -4.56 10.43 -2.58
CA VAL A 27 -3.82 11.13 -3.64
C VAL A 27 -3.15 10.12 -4.56
N PRO A 28 -2.95 10.45 -5.86
CA PRO A 28 -2.32 9.52 -6.79
C PRO A 28 -0.86 9.23 -6.42
N PRO A 29 -0.35 8.00 -6.71
CA PRO A 29 1.04 7.62 -6.45
C PRO A 29 2.06 8.38 -7.31
N PHE A 30 1.62 9.00 -8.40
CA PHE A 30 2.43 9.80 -9.32
C PHE A 30 1.79 11.16 -9.57
N ASP A 31 2.57 12.12 -10.11
CA ASP A 31 2.13 13.46 -10.51
C ASP A 31 1.79 13.61 -12.00
N PHE A 32 1.67 12.48 -12.70
CA PHE A 32 1.29 12.41 -14.09
C PHE A 32 0.04 11.51 -14.28
N PRO A 33 -0.65 11.55 -15.43
CA PRO A 33 -1.83 10.73 -15.69
C PRO A 33 -1.53 9.25 -15.53
N LEU A 34 -2.35 8.57 -14.71
CA LEU A 34 -2.16 7.16 -14.40
C LEU A 34 -2.71 6.27 -15.53
N THR A 35 -1.91 5.32 -15.98
CA THR A 35 -2.30 4.24 -16.88
C THR A 35 -1.83 2.91 -16.33
N LEU A 36 -2.63 1.86 -16.48
CA LEU A 36 -2.30 0.52 -16.01
C LEU A 36 -1.65 -0.32 -17.11
N SER A 37 -0.71 -1.17 -16.74
CA SER A 37 -0.18 -2.28 -17.54
C SER A 37 -0.65 -3.64 -17.04
N GLY A 38 -1.21 -3.70 -15.82
CA GLY A 38 -1.79 -4.89 -15.21
C GLY A 38 -2.89 -4.53 -14.23
N ASN A 39 -3.99 -5.30 -14.28
CA ASN A 39 -5.15 -5.12 -13.40
C ASN A 39 -5.13 -6.14 -12.25
N PHE A 40 -5.81 -5.81 -11.14
CA PHE A 40 -6.05 -6.75 -10.07
C PHE A 40 -6.86 -7.96 -10.58
N GLY A 41 -6.46 -9.16 -10.16
CA GLY A 41 -7.12 -10.41 -10.56
C GLY A 41 -6.82 -10.87 -11.98
N GLU A 42 -5.95 -10.19 -12.73
CA GLU A 42 -5.52 -10.60 -14.06
C GLU A 42 -4.81 -11.96 -14.02
N ILE A 43 -5.11 -12.84 -14.97
CA ILE A 43 -4.50 -14.17 -15.06
C ILE A 43 -3.05 -14.02 -15.51
N ARG A 44 -2.13 -14.56 -14.73
CA ARG A 44 -0.71 -14.70 -15.04
C ARG A 44 -0.40 -16.21 -15.26
N SER A 45 0.79 -16.54 -15.72
CA SER A 45 1.15 -17.93 -16.05
C SER A 45 0.99 -18.94 -14.91
N ASN A 46 1.13 -18.50 -13.65
CA ASN A 46 1.13 -19.35 -12.45
C ASN A 46 0.37 -18.78 -11.24
N HIS A 47 -0.24 -17.62 -11.38
CA HIS A 47 -1.01 -16.95 -10.29
C HIS A 47 -1.98 -15.92 -10.85
N PHE A 48 -2.86 -15.41 -9.99
CA PHE A 48 -3.62 -14.20 -10.26
C PHE A 48 -2.84 -12.97 -9.79
N HIS A 49 -2.88 -11.90 -10.59
CA HIS A 49 -2.21 -10.66 -10.25
C HIS A 49 -2.82 -10.03 -8.98
N GLY A 50 -2.03 -9.88 -7.93
CA GLY A 50 -2.47 -9.43 -6.61
C GLY A 50 -2.49 -7.92 -6.41
N GLY A 51 -2.35 -7.11 -7.47
CA GLY A 51 -2.27 -5.67 -7.36
C GLY A 51 -2.61 -4.92 -8.65
N LEU A 52 -2.14 -3.69 -8.75
CA LEU A 52 -2.23 -2.83 -9.93
C LEU A 52 -0.82 -2.49 -10.39
N ASP A 53 -0.55 -2.66 -11.70
CA ASP A 53 0.71 -2.25 -12.30
C ASP A 53 0.54 -0.91 -12.99
N PHE A 54 1.15 0.15 -12.45
CA PHE A 54 1.12 1.49 -13.03
C PHE A 54 2.30 1.69 -13.99
N LYS A 55 2.01 2.10 -15.22
CA LYS A 55 3.04 2.42 -16.21
C LYS A 55 3.86 3.63 -15.80
N THR A 56 5.18 3.55 -16.02
CA THR A 56 6.13 4.65 -15.77
C THR A 56 6.79 5.16 -17.05
N GLY A 57 6.15 4.91 -18.21
CA GLY A 57 6.68 5.30 -19.51
C GLY A 57 7.93 4.53 -19.93
N GLY A 58 8.09 3.28 -19.45
CA GLY A 58 9.27 2.45 -19.76
C GLY A 58 10.55 2.91 -19.04
N THR A 59 10.46 3.78 -18.05
CA THR A 59 11.60 4.33 -17.31
C THR A 59 11.52 4.03 -15.83
N ILE A 60 12.68 3.88 -15.18
CA ILE A 60 12.81 3.81 -13.72
C ILE A 60 12.98 5.21 -13.13
N GLY A 61 12.90 5.33 -11.79
CA GLY A 61 13.24 6.56 -11.07
C GLY A 61 12.11 7.58 -10.98
N LYS A 62 10.87 7.22 -11.34
CA LYS A 62 9.72 8.12 -11.11
C LYS A 62 9.43 8.20 -9.61
N PRO A 63 9.26 9.41 -9.03
CA PRO A 63 8.93 9.57 -7.63
C PRO A 63 7.59 8.90 -7.29
N VAL A 64 7.61 7.94 -6.37
CA VAL A 64 6.42 7.31 -5.80
C VAL A 64 5.99 8.09 -4.57
N ARG A 65 4.68 8.34 -4.43
CA ARG A 65 4.09 9.13 -3.34
C ARG A 65 3.23 8.28 -2.42
N ALA A 66 3.21 8.63 -1.13
CA ALA A 66 2.24 8.08 -0.18
C ALA A 66 0.83 8.54 -0.55
N LEU A 67 -0.14 7.60 -0.52
CA LEU A 67 -1.52 7.88 -0.95
C LEU A 67 -2.33 8.66 0.09
N ALA A 68 -1.93 8.59 1.37
CA ALA A 68 -2.56 9.28 2.50
C ALA A 68 -1.55 9.47 3.63
N ASP A 69 -1.96 10.12 4.72
CA ASP A 69 -1.17 10.22 5.95
C ASP A 69 -1.04 8.86 6.62
N GLY A 70 0.16 8.50 7.06
CA GLY A 70 0.47 7.21 7.67
C GLY A 70 1.94 7.06 8.04
N TYR A 71 2.46 5.83 7.95
CA TYR A 71 3.85 5.51 8.26
C TYR A 71 4.33 4.31 7.44
N ILE A 72 5.66 4.20 7.28
CA ILE A 72 6.29 3.02 6.67
C ILE A 72 6.25 1.88 7.69
N SER A 73 5.53 0.82 7.38
CA SER A 73 5.34 -0.34 8.29
C SER A 73 6.30 -1.48 8.05
N ARG A 74 6.88 -1.57 6.83
CA ARG A 74 7.85 -2.61 6.49
C ARG A 74 8.71 -2.17 5.31
N ILE A 75 9.98 -2.54 5.35
CA ILE A 75 10.97 -2.28 4.31
C ILE A 75 11.61 -3.62 3.96
N ARG A 76 11.63 -4.00 2.69
CA ARG A 76 12.23 -5.27 2.25
C ARG A 76 13.07 -5.09 1.00
N VAL A 77 14.11 -5.90 0.92
CA VAL A 77 14.86 -6.19 -0.31
C VAL A 77 14.83 -7.69 -0.49
N THR A 78 14.24 -8.17 -1.58
CA THR A 78 14.11 -9.61 -1.87
C THR A 78 14.45 -9.90 -3.32
N ASN A 79 14.91 -11.11 -3.62
CA ASN A 79 15.18 -11.54 -4.98
C ASN A 79 13.92 -11.53 -5.87
N GLY A 80 12.76 -11.88 -5.30
CA GLY A 80 11.50 -11.96 -6.06
C GLY A 80 10.84 -10.62 -6.34
N SER A 81 10.67 -9.80 -5.31
CA SER A 81 9.93 -8.52 -5.40
C SER A 81 10.83 -7.30 -5.55
N GLY A 82 12.16 -7.49 -5.47
CA GLY A 82 13.11 -6.38 -5.49
C GLY A 82 13.03 -5.52 -4.24
N TYR A 83 13.11 -4.21 -4.40
CA TYR A 83 12.92 -3.25 -3.32
C TYR A 83 11.42 -3.04 -3.08
N VAL A 84 11.00 -3.21 -1.84
CA VAL A 84 9.60 -3.20 -1.43
C VAL A 84 9.40 -2.28 -0.23
N LEU A 85 8.39 -1.44 -0.30
CA LEU A 85 8.00 -0.53 0.76
C LEU A 85 6.51 -0.70 1.10
N ASP A 86 6.23 -1.14 2.32
CA ASP A 86 4.87 -1.26 2.82
C ASP A 86 4.52 -0.02 3.63
N VAL A 87 3.35 0.56 3.38
CA VAL A 87 2.87 1.77 4.04
C VAL A 87 1.51 1.48 4.67
N CYS A 88 1.36 1.75 5.96
CA CYS A 88 0.08 1.75 6.66
C CYS A 88 -0.44 3.18 6.78
N TYR A 89 -1.71 3.39 6.46
CA TYR A 89 -2.36 4.70 6.51
C TYR A 89 -3.32 4.79 7.69
N HIS A 90 -3.45 5.97 8.29
CA HIS A 90 -4.33 6.21 9.44
C HIS A 90 -5.82 6.02 9.13
N ASN A 91 -6.18 5.90 7.87
CA ASN A 91 -7.53 5.61 7.40
C ASN A 91 -7.88 4.10 7.37
N GLY A 92 -6.97 3.22 7.85
CA GLY A 92 -7.16 1.77 7.91
C GLY A 92 -6.74 1.00 6.65
N TYR A 93 -6.24 1.68 5.63
CA TYR A 93 -5.70 1.04 4.42
C TYR A 93 -4.19 0.88 4.48
N SER A 94 -3.65 0.04 3.60
CA SER A 94 -2.20 -0.10 3.40
C SER A 94 -1.87 -0.30 1.92
N THR A 95 -0.64 0.01 1.55
CA THR A 95 -0.08 -0.29 0.23
C THR A 95 1.22 -1.06 0.36
N ILE A 96 1.46 -1.95 -0.61
CA ILE A 96 2.74 -2.63 -0.80
C ILE A 96 3.28 -2.17 -2.15
N ASN A 97 4.34 -1.39 -2.14
CA ASN A 97 4.96 -0.84 -3.35
C ASN A 97 6.17 -1.69 -3.71
N ARG A 98 6.15 -2.37 -4.85
CA ARG A 98 7.18 -3.32 -5.28
C ARG A 98 7.97 -2.84 -6.49
N HIS A 99 9.04 -3.60 -6.79
CA HIS A 99 9.92 -3.38 -7.93
C HIS A 99 10.59 -2.01 -7.95
N LEU A 100 10.69 -1.36 -6.78
CA LEU A 100 11.29 -0.02 -6.64
C LEU A 100 12.76 -0.03 -7.08
N SER A 101 13.28 1.09 -7.58
CA SER A 101 14.69 1.26 -7.91
C SER A 101 15.53 1.79 -6.75
N ALA A 102 14.90 2.54 -5.85
CA ALA A 102 15.58 3.08 -4.67
C ALA A 102 14.59 3.45 -3.57
N PHE A 103 15.03 3.30 -2.34
CA PHE A 103 14.46 3.99 -1.18
C PHE A 103 15.06 5.40 -1.08
N LEU A 104 14.37 6.30 -0.38
CA LEU A 104 14.90 7.63 -0.04
C LEU A 104 15.60 7.56 1.33
N SER A 105 16.53 8.50 1.59
CA SER A 105 17.10 8.67 2.94
C SER A 105 16.01 9.08 3.94
N PRO A 106 16.08 8.60 5.21
CA PRO A 106 17.17 7.80 5.78
C PRO A 106 17.04 6.28 5.57
N ILE A 107 15.95 5.79 4.96
CA ILE A 107 15.70 4.36 4.74
C ILE A 107 16.81 3.72 3.91
N ALA A 108 17.22 4.37 2.82
CA ALA A 108 18.27 3.87 1.93
C ALA A 108 19.59 3.59 2.67
N GLU A 109 19.97 4.50 3.55
CA GLU A 109 21.19 4.37 4.36
C GLU A 109 21.09 3.20 5.35
N ARG A 110 19.95 3.07 6.03
CA ARG A 110 19.72 1.97 6.97
C ARG A 110 19.75 0.61 6.28
N VAL A 111 19.09 0.48 5.13
CA VAL A 111 19.09 -0.77 4.34
C VAL A 111 20.51 -1.12 3.93
N LYS A 112 21.24 -0.16 3.34
CA LYS A 112 22.64 -0.37 2.93
C LYS A 112 23.51 -0.80 4.10
N LYS A 113 23.41 -0.14 5.25
CA LYS A 113 24.16 -0.50 6.47
C LYS A 113 23.91 -1.94 6.87
N LEU A 114 22.63 -2.35 6.99
CA LEU A 114 22.26 -3.70 7.40
C LEU A 114 22.68 -4.77 6.39
N GLN A 115 22.62 -4.47 5.07
CA GLN A 115 23.12 -5.38 4.04
C GLN A 115 24.60 -5.67 4.20
N TYR A 116 25.43 -4.64 4.50
CA TYR A 116 26.86 -4.81 4.76
C TYR A 116 27.14 -5.51 6.08
N GLU A 117 26.44 -5.17 7.17
CA GLU A 117 26.61 -5.78 8.49
C GLU A 117 26.24 -7.27 8.49
N ASN A 118 25.20 -7.66 7.75
CA ASN A 118 24.72 -9.02 7.66
C ASN A 118 25.35 -9.82 6.52
N GLU A 119 26.19 -9.18 5.67
CA GLU A 119 26.73 -9.78 4.45
C GLU A 119 25.64 -10.44 3.58
N ASN A 120 24.45 -9.83 3.56
CA ASN A 120 23.27 -10.35 2.89
C ASN A 120 22.55 -9.27 2.09
N TRP A 121 22.23 -9.58 0.84
CA TRP A 121 21.45 -8.70 -0.03
C TRP A 121 19.98 -8.60 0.43
N GLU A 122 19.38 -9.71 0.85
CA GLU A 122 17.99 -9.74 1.29
C GLU A 122 17.90 -9.22 2.73
N ILE A 123 17.03 -8.22 2.91
CA ILE A 123 16.82 -7.52 4.17
C ILE A 123 15.33 -7.36 4.42
N GLU A 124 14.94 -7.53 5.67
CA GLU A 124 13.63 -7.16 6.19
C GLU A 124 13.79 -6.29 7.43
N ILE A 125 13.12 -5.13 7.43
CA ILE A 125 13.07 -4.20 8.55
C ILE A 125 11.60 -3.93 8.85
N ILE A 126 11.21 -4.05 10.10
CA ILE A 126 9.91 -3.66 10.62
C ILE A 126 10.14 -2.46 11.54
N PRO A 127 9.93 -1.22 11.04
CA PRO A 127 10.09 -0.03 11.86
C PRO A 127 8.98 0.10 12.90
N GLU A 128 9.24 0.87 13.96
CA GLU A 128 8.17 1.32 14.85
C GLU A 128 7.21 2.28 14.10
N PRO A 129 5.92 2.33 14.49
CA PRO A 129 4.91 3.11 13.76
C PRO A 129 5.19 4.60 13.61
N ASP A 130 5.99 5.19 14.50
CA ASP A 130 6.38 6.61 14.52
C ASP A 130 7.79 6.88 13.95
N GLU A 131 8.52 5.83 13.56
CA GLU A 131 9.91 5.96 13.09
C GLU A 131 10.00 6.63 11.71
N TYR A 132 9.09 6.29 10.79
CA TYR A 132 9.03 6.87 9.44
C TYR A 132 7.62 7.33 9.10
N PRO A 133 7.14 8.43 9.69
CA PRO A 133 5.84 9.00 9.34
C PRO A 133 5.84 9.55 7.92
N VAL A 134 4.71 9.44 7.23
CA VAL A 134 4.52 9.98 5.89
C VAL A 134 3.26 10.81 5.79
N LYS A 135 3.26 11.81 4.91
CA LYS A 135 2.11 12.64 4.56
C LYS A 135 1.58 12.30 3.18
N ALA A 136 0.29 12.50 2.96
CA ALA A 136 -0.33 12.39 1.65
C ALA A 136 0.47 13.19 0.60
N GLY A 137 0.83 12.56 -0.52
CA GLY A 137 1.62 13.17 -1.57
C GLY A 137 3.13 13.25 -1.30
N GLN A 138 3.60 12.89 -0.11
CA GLN A 138 5.04 12.84 0.20
C GLN A 138 5.74 11.79 -0.67
N ARG A 139 6.88 12.13 -1.23
CA ARG A 139 7.74 11.17 -1.94
C ARG A 139 8.32 10.17 -0.95
N ILE A 140 8.15 8.87 -1.23
CA ILE A 140 8.57 7.77 -0.34
C ILE A 140 9.61 6.85 -0.98
N ALA A 141 9.64 6.74 -2.30
CA ALA A 141 10.55 5.88 -3.05
C ALA A 141 10.66 6.31 -4.51
N LEU A 142 11.45 5.57 -5.29
CA LEU A 142 11.53 5.70 -6.75
C LEU A 142 11.05 4.41 -7.42
N SER A 143 10.20 4.53 -8.45
CA SER A 143 9.74 3.38 -9.24
C SER A 143 10.88 2.69 -9.97
N GLY A 144 10.74 1.40 -10.25
CA GLY A 144 11.87 0.66 -10.79
C GLY A 144 11.48 -0.55 -11.63
N ASN A 145 12.39 -1.53 -11.61
CA ASN A 145 12.30 -2.79 -12.34
C ASN A 145 13.10 -3.88 -11.60
N THR A 146 13.20 -3.80 -10.26
CA THR A 146 13.99 -4.76 -9.48
C THR A 146 13.17 -6.02 -9.16
N GLY A 147 13.85 -7.16 -8.91
CA GLY A 147 13.20 -8.45 -8.72
C GLY A 147 12.66 -9.04 -10.03
N TYR A 148 11.65 -9.92 -9.92
CA TYR A 148 10.97 -10.49 -11.10
C TYR A 148 10.00 -9.47 -11.70
N SER A 149 10.47 -8.71 -12.64
CA SER A 149 9.71 -7.69 -13.36
C SER A 149 10.10 -7.68 -14.83
N PHE A 150 9.10 -7.58 -15.72
CA PHE A 150 9.30 -7.60 -17.18
C PHE A 150 9.53 -6.22 -17.79
N GLY A 151 9.55 -5.18 -16.99
CA GLY A 151 9.77 -3.80 -17.44
C GLY A 151 9.45 -2.77 -16.35
N PRO A 152 9.93 -1.52 -16.50
CA PRO A 152 9.70 -0.47 -15.49
C PRO A 152 8.22 -0.18 -15.24
N HIS A 153 7.79 -0.33 -14.00
CA HIS A 153 6.44 -0.04 -13.52
C HIS A 153 6.44 0.16 -12.00
N LEU A 154 5.30 0.51 -11.41
CA LEU A 154 5.01 0.41 -9.99
C LEU A 154 3.93 -0.65 -9.80
N HIS A 155 4.25 -1.69 -9.06
CA HIS A 155 3.28 -2.66 -8.58
C HIS A 155 2.83 -2.28 -7.18
#